data_0a781c29f11034ddab6e9661b1410211
#
_entry.id   0a781c29f11034ddab6e9661b1410211
#
_cell.length_a   1.000
_cell.length_b   1.000
_cell.length_c   1.000
_cell.angle_alpha   90.00
_cell.angle_beta   90.00
_cell.angle_gamma   90.00
#
_symmetry.space_group_name_H-M   'P 1'
#
loop_
_entity.id
_entity.type
_entity.pdbx_description
1 polymer ?
#
loop_
_entity_poly.entity_id
_entity_poly.type
_entity_poly.pdbx_seq_one_letter_code
_entity_poly.pdbx_strand_id
1 'polypeptide(L)'
;RPEILRKIKEERGKMFYDNIMEWAKKNLGCTLVATFGTEGTKSAIQTACRGYRSEDYPEGIDVDEAQYMSSLIPEERGFLWTIKEVVYGNPEKGRKPVKTFVNEVNKYPGLLDIIVAIEGLVNHRGSHASGVILFGDDPFEHSAFMKTPKGEITTQFDLHDAEYMGLTKYDFLVTEVQDKLVQTIQLLQEDNEIEPELSLREVYDKYFHPNVLPLDDQKIWDALGKVSVINTFQFDSQVGAQVAKKLKPQNVLEMADANGLMRLMGEDGEERPMDKYYRFKQNIQLWYDEMTKFGLTKEEQKTLEPYFKSSYGVPPSQEQLMRMLMDDKICHFSLGEANAARKIVGKKQMNKIPALHEKVLAQAASEKLGQYVWKCGVGPQMGYSFSVV
;
A
#
# COMPACT_ATOMS: atom_id res chain seq x y z
N ARG A 1 -17.61 21.93 -17.77
CA ARG A 1 -17.24 20.91 -18.78
C ARG A 1 -16.06 20.03 -18.34
N PRO A 2 -15.33 20.30 -17.24
CA PRO A 2 -14.37 19.35 -16.65
C PRO A 2 -15.06 18.03 -16.24
N GLU A 3 -16.30 18.09 -15.84
CA GLU A 3 -17.11 16.95 -15.41
C GLU A 3 -17.43 15.97 -16.54
N ILE A 4 -17.67 16.48 -17.75
CA ILE A 4 -17.89 15.65 -18.95
C ILE A 4 -16.60 14.95 -19.34
N LEU A 5 -15.46 15.65 -19.30
CA LEU A 5 -14.15 15.07 -19.59
C LEU A 5 -13.77 14.00 -18.55
N ARG A 6 -14.08 14.23 -17.27
CA ARG A 6 -13.89 13.23 -16.22
C ARG A 6 -14.73 11.97 -16.48
N LYS A 7 -15.99 12.13 -16.82
CA LYS A 7 -16.92 11.03 -17.12
C LYS A 7 -16.48 10.22 -18.35
N ILE A 8 -16.05 10.89 -19.41
CA ILE A 8 -15.48 10.22 -20.61
C ILE A 8 -14.24 9.43 -20.28
N LYS A 9 -13.33 9.97 -19.42
CA LYS A 9 -12.14 9.28 -18.96
C LYS A 9 -12.48 8.05 -18.11
N GLU A 10 -13.42 8.16 -17.18
CA GLU A 10 -13.90 7.06 -16.35
C GLU A 10 -14.51 5.95 -17.20
N GLU A 11 -15.33 6.30 -18.20
CA GLU A 11 -15.97 5.33 -19.11
C GLU A 11 -14.97 4.62 -20.02
N ARG A 12 -13.98 5.33 -20.55
CA ARG A 12 -12.90 4.73 -21.39
C ARG A 12 -11.98 3.82 -20.59
N GLY A 13 -11.53 4.26 -19.42
CA GLY A 13 -10.71 3.44 -18.54
C GLY A 13 -11.43 2.17 -18.10
N LYS A 14 -12.73 2.26 -17.83
CA LYS A 14 -13.57 1.11 -17.50
C LYS A 14 -13.69 0.14 -18.68
N MET A 15 -13.95 0.62 -19.87
CA MET A 15 -14.08 -0.22 -21.09
C MET A 15 -12.77 -0.99 -21.36
N PHE A 16 -11.63 -0.34 -21.21
CA PHE A 16 -10.32 -0.99 -21.42
C PHE A 16 -10.04 -2.06 -20.35
N TYR A 17 -10.36 -1.76 -19.10
CA TYR A 17 -10.27 -2.72 -18.00
C TYR A 17 -11.18 -3.93 -18.23
N ASP A 18 -12.43 -3.72 -18.62
CA ASP A 18 -13.40 -4.78 -18.88
C ASP A 18 -12.91 -5.70 -20.01
N ASN A 19 -12.35 -5.16 -21.08
CA ASN A 19 -11.78 -5.93 -22.19
C ASN A 19 -10.57 -6.79 -21.76
N ILE A 20 -9.67 -6.24 -20.93
CA ILE A 20 -8.53 -7.01 -20.39
C ILE A 20 -9.03 -8.11 -19.47
N MET A 21 -10.02 -7.83 -18.63
CA MET A 21 -10.60 -8.80 -17.72
C MET A 21 -11.31 -9.93 -18.45
N GLU A 22 -12.06 -9.62 -19.52
CA GLU A 22 -12.68 -10.66 -20.38
C GLU A 22 -11.63 -11.52 -21.08
N TRP A 23 -10.60 -10.89 -21.64
CA TRP A 23 -9.49 -11.60 -22.25
C TRP A 23 -8.79 -12.53 -21.23
N ALA A 24 -8.49 -12.02 -20.04
CA ALA A 24 -7.82 -12.79 -18.99
C ALA A 24 -8.67 -13.98 -18.52
N LYS A 25 -9.97 -13.77 -18.31
CA LYS A 25 -10.90 -14.87 -17.97
C LYS A 25 -10.91 -15.96 -19.02
N LYS A 26 -10.93 -15.57 -20.30
CA LYS A 26 -10.99 -16.51 -21.44
C LYS A 26 -9.69 -17.26 -21.67
N ASN A 27 -8.53 -16.62 -21.48
CA ASN A 27 -7.25 -17.15 -21.93
C ASN A 27 -6.34 -17.63 -20.77
N LEU A 28 -6.57 -17.19 -19.54
CA LEU A 28 -5.72 -17.48 -18.38
C LEU A 28 -6.43 -18.27 -17.29
N GLY A 29 -7.68 -18.70 -17.51
CA GLY A 29 -8.46 -19.40 -16.46
C GLY A 29 -8.50 -18.59 -15.17
N CYS A 30 -8.85 -17.31 -15.24
CA CYS A 30 -8.90 -16.44 -14.07
C CYS A 30 -10.32 -16.08 -13.65
N THR A 31 -10.48 -15.72 -12.38
CA THR A 31 -11.75 -15.22 -11.83
C THR A 31 -11.53 -14.08 -10.86
N LEU A 32 -12.58 -13.28 -10.63
CA LEU A 32 -12.56 -12.22 -9.64
C LEU A 32 -12.54 -12.79 -8.23
N VAL A 33 -11.90 -12.08 -7.30
CA VAL A 33 -11.89 -12.42 -5.88
C VAL A 33 -13.05 -11.73 -5.18
N ALA A 34 -13.74 -12.47 -4.31
CA ALA A 34 -14.78 -11.87 -3.48
C ALA A 34 -14.21 -10.87 -2.47
N THR A 35 -15.01 -9.89 -2.15
CA THR A 35 -14.82 -9.03 -0.98
C THR A 35 -16.07 -9.08 -0.11
N PHE A 36 -15.86 -9.13 1.19
CA PHE A 36 -16.93 -9.05 2.18
C PHE A 36 -16.79 -7.73 2.94
N GLY A 37 -17.73 -6.82 2.68
CA GLY A 37 -17.79 -5.58 3.43
C GLY A 37 -18.44 -5.82 4.79
N THR A 38 -17.89 -5.18 5.82
CA THR A 38 -18.39 -5.30 7.18
C THR A 38 -18.99 -3.98 7.66
N GLU A 39 -19.87 -4.05 8.63
CA GLU A 39 -20.36 -2.88 9.35
C GLU A 39 -19.19 -2.22 10.10
N GLY A 40 -18.76 -1.05 9.63
CA GLY A 40 -17.80 -0.23 10.34
C GLY A 40 -18.45 0.52 11.49
N THR A 41 -17.65 1.17 12.33
CA THR A 41 -18.11 1.84 13.57
C THR A 41 -19.30 2.78 13.35
N LYS A 42 -19.23 3.69 12.36
CA LYS A 42 -20.34 4.63 12.09
C LYS A 42 -21.57 3.96 11.49
N SER A 43 -21.39 2.99 10.59
CA SER A 43 -22.50 2.27 9.98
C SER A 43 -23.19 1.34 10.99
N ALA A 44 -22.44 0.72 11.90
CA ALA A 44 -23.00 -0.09 12.99
C ALA A 44 -23.91 0.73 13.89
N ILE A 45 -23.52 1.98 14.24
CA ILE A 45 -24.37 2.89 15.02
C ILE A 45 -25.66 3.18 14.27
N GLN A 46 -25.58 3.57 12.99
CA GLN A 46 -26.77 3.92 12.20
C GLN A 46 -27.69 2.71 11.99
N THR A 47 -27.13 1.53 11.75
CA THR A 47 -27.91 0.29 11.58
C THR A 47 -28.59 -0.10 12.89
N ALA A 48 -27.87 -0.02 14.02
CA ALA A 48 -28.44 -0.30 15.34
C ALA A 48 -29.59 0.68 15.67
N CYS A 49 -29.37 1.99 15.50
CA CYS A 49 -30.37 3.02 15.75
C CYS A 49 -31.63 2.81 14.91
N ARG A 50 -31.49 2.49 13.63
CA ARG A 50 -32.60 2.22 12.72
C ARG A 50 -33.40 0.98 13.14
N GLY A 51 -32.73 -0.03 13.65
CA GLY A 51 -33.35 -1.29 14.12
C GLY A 51 -33.85 -1.25 15.55
N TYR A 52 -33.38 -0.29 16.35
CA TYR A 52 -33.75 -0.19 17.76
C TYR A 52 -35.25 0.03 17.95
N ARG A 53 -35.88 -0.74 18.83
CA ARG A 53 -37.31 -0.61 19.20
C ARG A 53 -37.44 -0.81 20.69
N SER A 54 -38.20 0.05 21.33
CA SER A 54 -38.63 -0.07 22.73
C SER A 54 -40.02 0.55 22.91
N GLU A 55 -40.59 0.46 24.08
CA GLU A 55 -41.89 1.10 24.39
C GLU A 55 -41.82 2.61 24.18
N ASP A 56 -40.68 3.24 24.53
CA ASP A 56 -40.45 4.67 24.38
C ASP A 56 -40.11 5.09 22.94
N TYR A 57 -39.57 4.15 22.15
CA TYR A 57 -39.07 4.38 20.77
C TYR A 57 -39.65 3.33 19.80
N PRO A 58 -40.96 3.30 19.53
CA PRO A 58 -41.60 2.29 18.69
C PRO A 58 -41.20 2.39 17.19
N GLU A 59 -40.84 3.60 16.73
CA GLU A 59 -40.40 3.85 15.36
C GLU A 59 -38.87 3.77 15.18
N GLY A 60 -38.14 3.55 16.28
CA GLY A 60 -36.67 3.56 16.28
C GLY A 60 -36.12 4.89 16.73
N ILE A 61 -34.79 5.03 16.64
CA ILE A 61 -34.09 6.28 16.95
C ILE A 61 -34.02 7.13 15.71
N ASP A 62 -34.25 8.42 15.84
CA ASP A 62 -34.23 9.38 14.74
C ASP A 62 -32.88 9.39 13.99
N VAL A 63 -32.94 9.69 12.69
CA VAL A 63 -31.76 9.70 11.83
C VAL A 63 -30.75 10.77 12.27
N ASP A 64 -31.21 11.92 12.71
CA ASP A 64 -30.35 13.02 13.15
C ASP A 64 -29.62 12.66 14.46
N GLU A 65 -30.30 11.96 15.38
CA GLU A 65 -29.67 11.44 16.59
C GLU A 65 -28.65 10.35 16.29
N ALA A 66 -28.94 9.45 15.35
CA ALA A 66 -28.00 8.44 14.87
C ALA A 66 -26.76 9.06 14.19
N GLN A 67 -26.96 10.13 13.40
CA GLN A 67 -25.88 10.88 12.79
C GLN A 67 -25.05 11.63 13.85
N TYR A 68 -25.71 12.24 14.82
CA TYR A 68 -25.02 12.90 15.92
C TYR A 68 -24.13 11.92 16.70
N MET A 69 -24.67 10.77 17.11
CA MET A 69 -23.86 9.72 17.76
C MET A 69 -22.67 9.27 16.89
N SER A 70 -22.90 9.08 15.60
CA SER A 70 -21.86 8.73 14.65
C SER A 70 -20.77 9.80 14.51
N SER A 71 -21.14 11.08 14.65
CA SER A 71 -20.22 12.22 14.59
C SER A 71 -19.27 12.31 15.80
N LEU A 72 -19.66 11.71 16.92
CA LEU A 72 -18.85 11.66 18.14
C LEU A 72 -17.71 10.64 18.08
N ILE A 73 -17.68 9.79 17.05
CA ILE A 73 -16.62 8.81 16.85
C ILE A 73 -15.33 9.49 16.38
N PRO A 74 -14.24 9.42 17.15
CA PRO A 74 -12.98 10.00 16.75
C PRO A 74 -12.41 9.30 15.52
N GLU A 75 -11.75 10.10 14.68
CA GLU A 75 -10.97 9.64 13.54
C GLU A 75 -9.51 10.05 13.75
N GLU A 76 -8.62 9.12 13.58
CA GLU A 76 -7.18 9.33 13.70
C GLU A 76 -6.48 8.79 12.46
N ARG A 77 -5.79 9.67 11.72
CA ARG A 77 -5.07 9.32 10.48
C ARG A 77 -5.95 8.61 9.43
N GLY A 78 -7.20 9.02 9.30
CA GLY A 78 -8.15 8.42 8.35
C GLY A 78 -8.84 7.13 8.85
N PHE A 79 -8.61 6.73 10.12
CA PHE A 79 -9.23 5.56 10.72
C PHE A 79 -10.16 5.94 11.87
N LEU A 80 -11.36 5.42 11.84
CA LEU A 80 -12.28 5.53 12.95
C LEU A 80 -11.84 4.62 14.10
N TRP A 81 -12.05 5.08 15.32
CA TRP A 81 -11.91 4.22 16.49
C TRP A 81 -13.03 3.17 16.49
N THR A 82 -12.72 1.96 16.95
CA THR A 82 -13.74 0.93 17.15
C THR A 82 -14.67 1.32 18.31
N ILE A 83 -15.87 0.78 18.35
CA ILE A 83 -16.82 1.03 19.44
C ILE A 83 -16.20 0.70 20.80
N LYS A 84 -15.45 -0.41 20.89
CA LYS A 84 -14.75 -0.79 22.12
C LYS A 84 -13.72 0.28 22.55
N GLU A 85 -12.95 0.82 21.61
CA GLU A 85 -11.99 1.89 21.91
C GLU A 85 -12.69 3.19 22.32
N VAL A 86 -13.83 3.51 21.71
CA VAL A 86 -14.64 4.68 22.06
C VAL A 86 -15.22 4.57 23.47
N VAL A 87 -15.69 3.39 23.84
CA VAL A 87 -16.35 3.16 25.14
C VAL A 87 -15.35 2.95 26.27
N TYR A 88 -14.33 2.13 26.06
CA TYR A 88 -13.39 1.71 27.11
C TYR A 88 -12.02 2.39 27.03
N GLY A 89 -11.74 3.06 25.91
CA GLY A 89 -10.41 3.55 25.60
C GLY A 89 -9.47 2.44 25.12
N ASN A 90 -8.24 2.83 24.80
CA ASN A 90 -7.15 1.91 24.47
C ASN A 90 -5.84 2.51 25.03
N PRO A 91 -5.35 2.07 26.19
CA PRO A 91 -4.14 2.61 26.82
C PRO A 91 -2.89 2.44 25.95
N GLU A 92 -2.78 1.36 25.20
CA GLU A 92 -1.63 1.09 24.32
C GLU A 92 -1.52 2.13 23.19
N LYS A 93 -2.67 2.66 22.76
CA LYS A 93 -2.76 3.73 21.76
C LYS A 93 -2.94 5.12 22.38
N GLY A 94 -2.87 5.25 23.70
CA GLY A 94 -3.10 6.51 24.41
C GLY A 94 -4.54 7.04 24.30
N ARG A 95 -5.51 6.19 23.92
CA ARG A 95 -6.91 6.58 23.71
C ARG A 95 -7.72 6.51 25.00
N LYS A 96 -8.42 7.59 25.30
CA LYS A 96 -9.32 7.66 26.47
C LYS A 96 -10.77 7.45 26.02
N PRO A 97 -11.65 6.91 26.89
CA PRO A 97 -13.08 6.80 26.60
C PRO A 97 -13.71 8.14 26.18
N VAL A 98 -14.57 8.10 25.17
CA VAL A 98 -15.31 9.26 24.69
C VAL A 98 -16.60 9.40 25.51
N LYS A 99 -16.53 10.09 26.62
CA LYS A 99 -17.64 10.22 27.58
C LYS A 99 -18.92 10.75 26.95
N THR A 100 -18.82 11.68 26.01
CA THR A 100 -19.97 12.23 25.28
C THR A 100 -20.73 11.13 24.53
N PHE A 101 -20.03 10.27 23.79
CA PHE A 101 -20.64 9.13 23.10
C PHE A 101 -21.29 8.16 24.09
N VAL A 102 -20.57 7.80 25.17
CA VAL A 102 -21.09 6.89 26.18
C VAL A 102 -22.37 7.44 26.83
N ASN A 103 -22.41 8.74 27.11
CA ASN A 103 -23.60 9.38 27.68
C ASN A 103 -24.77 9.37 26.70
N GLU A 104 -24.54 9.62 25.41
CA GLU A 104 -25.59 9.63 24.41
C GLU A 104 -26.19 8.21 24.21
N VAL A 105 -25.32 7.21 24.02
CA VAL A 105 -25.77 5.84 23.77
C VAL A 105 -26.54 5.25 24.95
N ASN A 106 -26.17 5.62 26.19
CA ASN A 106 -26.80 5.16 27.41
C ASN A 106 -28.21 5.74 27.65
N LYS A 107 -28.64 6.74 26.87
CA LYS A 107 -30.04 7.20 26.88
C LYS A 107 -31.00 6.11 26.38
N TYR A 108 -30.47 5.15 25.63
CA TYR A 108 -31.22 4.09 24.98
C TYR A 108 -30.80 2.72 25.56
N PRO A 109 -31.57 2.14 26.48
CA PRO A 109 -31.21 0.90 27.16
C PRO A 109 -30.93 -0.25 26.17
N GLY A 110 -29.76 -0.88 26.28
CA GLY A 110 -29.34 -1.99 25.43
C GLY A 110 -28.81 -1.60 24.03
N LEU A 111 -28.88 -0.34 23.63
CA LEU A 111 -28.41 0.10 22.30
C LEU A 111 -26.91 -0.19 22.12
N LEU A 112 -26.08 0.04 23.15
CA LEU A 112 -24.65 -0.22 23.07
C LEU A 112 -24.33 -1.67 22.75
N ASP A 113 -25.03 -2.60 23.37
CA ASP A 113 -24.84 -4.05 23.15
C ASP A 113 -25.18 -4.44 21.70
N ILE A 114 -26.23 -3.82 21.15
CA ILE A 114 -26.61 -4.00 19.75
C ILE A 114 -25.54 -3.46 18.82
N ILE A 115 -25.02 -2.24 19.07
CA ILE A 115 -23.95 -1.65 18.25
C ILE A 115 -22.70 -2.52 18.26
N VAL A 116 -22.27 -2.97 19.46
CA VAL A 116 -21.10 -3.87 19.60
C VAL A 116 -21.31 -5.20 18.89
N ALA A 117 -22.52 -5.74 18.90
CA ALA A 117 -22.84 -7.00 18.22
C ALA A 117 -22.86 -6.85 16.68
N ILE A 118 -23.19 -5.66 16.18
CA ILE A 118 -23.25 -5.37 14.74
C ILE A 118 -21.89 -4.99 14.17
N GLU A 119 -21.05 -4.28 14.92
CA GLU A 119 -19.73 -3.86 14.43
C GLU A 119 -18.89 -5.07 13.99
N GLY A 120 -18.44 -5.05 12.74
CA GLY A 120 -17.63 -6.12 12.15
C GLY A 120 -18.44 -7.24 11.48
N LEU A 121 -19.77 -7.26 11.59
CA LEU A 121 -20.57 -8.24 10.85
C LEU A 121 -20.54 -7.98 9.35
N VAL A 122 -20.46 -9.04 8.57
CA VAL A 122 -20.55 -8.95 7.12
C VAL A 122 -21.93 -8.47 6.71
N ASN A 123 -21.99 -7.33 6.00
CA ASN A 123 -23.24 -6.72 5.56
C ASN A 123 -23.42 -6.76 4.03
N HIS A 124 -22.36 -6.89 3.27
CA HIS A 124 -22.46 -7.02 1.81
C HIS A 124 -21.30 -7.84 1.23
N ARG A 125 -21.50 -8.29 0.02
CA ARG A 125 -20.50 -8.98 -0.79
C ARG A 125 -20.30 -8.24 -2.11
N GLY A 126 -19.08 -8.22 -2.58
CA GLY A 126 -18.70 -7.59 -3.85
C GLY A 126 -17.55 -8.32 -4.51
N SER A 127 -17.06 -7.76 -5.60
CA SER A 127 -15.83 -8.17 -6.25
C SER A 127 -14.69 -7.23 -5.85
N HIS A 128 -13.47 -7.77 -5.77
CA HIS A 128 -12.27 -6.94 -5.62
C HIS A 128 -12.09 -6.04 -6.85
N ALA A 129 -11.70 -4.79 -6.66
CA ALA A 129 -11.67 -3.79 -7.73
C ALA A 129 -10.70 -4.12 -8.86
N SER A 130 -9.57 -4.80 -8.58
CA SER A 130 -8.50 -5.09 -9.55
C SER A 130 -7.95 -6.51 -9.45
N GLY A 131 -8.29 -7.25 -8.38
CA GLY A 131 -7.70 -8.52 -8.05
C GLY A 131 -8.39 -9.68 -8.74
N VAL A 132 -7.58 -10.55 -9.34
CA VAL A 132 -8.01 -11.83 -9.91
C VAL A 132 -7.14 -12.97 -9.38
N ILE A 133 -7.70 -14.17 -9.36
CA ILE A 133 -6.96 -15.39 -9.12
C ILE A 133 -6.81 -16.13 -10.44
N LEU A 134 -5.59 -16.58 -10.73
CA LEU A 134 -5.28 -17.43 -11.87
C LEU A 134 -5.27 -18.89 -11.44
N PHE A 135 -6.00 -19.73 -12.15
CA PHE A 135 -6.03 -21.17 -11.92
C PHE A 135 -5.20 -21.95 -12.96
N GLY A 136 -4.95 -21.35 -14.13
CA GLY A 136 -4.20 -21.97 -15.20
C GLY A 136 -5.02 -22.87 -16.12
N ASP A 137 -6.18 -23.34 -15.64
CA ASP A 137 -7.17 -24.15 -16.33
C ASP A 137 -8.60 -23.74 -15.92
N ASP A 138 -9.60 -24.63 -16.03
CA ASP A 138 -10.98 -24.28 -15.69
C ASP A 138 -11.12 -23.96 -14.19
N PRO A 139 -11.41 -22.73 -13.80
CA PRO A 139 -11.55 -22.35 -12.41
C PRO A 139 -12.62 -23.16 -11.66
N PHE A 140 -13.66 -23.62 -12.37
CA PHE A 140 -14.77 -24.36 -11.76
C PHE A 140 -14.39 -25.76 -11.27
N GLU A 141 -13.26 -26.29 -11.73
CA GLU A 141 -12.72 -27.56 -11.24
C GLU A 141 -11.98 -27.39 -9.90
N HIS A 142 -11.58 -26.17 -9.55
CA HIS A 142 -10.71 -25.90 -8.40
C HIS A 142 -11.37 -25.13 -7.27
N SER A 143 -12.52 -24.50 -7.52
CA SER A 143 -13.11 -23.57 -6.55
C SER A 143 -14.63 -23.49 -6.64
N ALA A 144 -15.23 -23.03 -5.55
CA ALA A 144 -16.63 -22.64 -5.51
C ALA A 144 -16.81 -21.15 -5.87
N PHE A 145 -17.90 -20.83 -6.55
CA PHE A 145 -18.19 -19.50 -7.07
C PHE A 145 -19.54 -18.99 -6.59
N MET A 146 -19.68 -17.65 -6.63
CA MET A 146 -20.95 -16.98 -6.35
C MET A 146 -21.14 -15.80 -7.31
N LYS A 147 -22.39 -15.35 -7.42
CA LYS A 147 -22.68 -14.07 -8.09
C LYS A 147 -22.73 -12.95 -7.08
N THR A 148 -22.09 -11.83 -7.43
CA THR A 148 -22.27 -10.58 -6.69
C THR A 148 -23.66 -9.99 -6.97
N PRO A 149 -24.12 -8.98 -6.20
CA PRO A 149 -25.37 -8.25 -6.52
C PRO A 149 -25.37 -7.60 -7.91
N LYS A 150 -24.19 -7.31 -8.47
CA LYS A 150 -24.01 -6.78 -9.83
C LYS A 150 -24.03 -7.86 -10.92
N GLY A 151 -24.15 -9.15 -10.55
CA GLY A 151 -24.17 -10.27 -11.48
C GLY A 151 -22.80 -10.81 -11.88
N GLU A 152 -21.71 -10.26 -11.35
CA GLU A 152 -20.35 -10.74 -11.60
C GLU A 152 -20.10 -12.09 -10.90
N ILE A 153 -19.34 -12.97 -11.54
CA ILE A 153 -18.91 -14.24 -10.93
C ILE A 153 -17.62 -14.00 -10.18
N THR A 154 -17.60 -14.37 -8.90
CA THR A 154 -16.42 -14.29 -8.03
C THR A 154 -16.21 -15.61 -7.29
N THR A 155 -15.03 -15.79 -6.70
CA THR A 155 -14.82 -16.85 -5.70
C THR A 155 -15.81 -16.71 -4.53
N GLN A 156 -16.09 -17.79 -3.79
CA GLN A 156 -16.86 -17.72 -2.54
C GLN A 156 -16.02 -17.33 -1.32
N PHE A 157 -14.74 -17.16 -1.50
CA PHE A 157 -13.78 -16.82 -0.46
C PHE A 157 -13.07 -15.50 -0.81
N ASP A 158 -12.53 -14.86 0.19
CA ASP A 158 -11.77 -13.62 0.05
C ASP A 158 -10.27 -13.89 -0.21
N LEU A 159 -9.47 -12.84 -0.21
CA LEU A 159 -8.03 -12.91 -0.46
C LEU A 159 -7.30 -13.74 0.62
N HIS A 160 -7.72 -13.67 1.88
CA HIS A 160 -7.05 -14.39 2.97
C HIS A 160 -7.22 -15.89 2.81
N ASP A 161 -8.42 -16.33 2.48
CA ASP A 161 -8.72 -17.72 2.20
C ASP A 161 -8.00 -18.21 0.95
N ALA A 162 -7.95 -17.37 -0.11
CA ALA A 162 -7.20 -17.67 -1.32
C ALA A 162 -5.69 -17.88 -1.03
N GLU A 163 -5.07 -16.98 -0.25
CA GLU A 163 -3.67 -17.13 0.19
C GLU A 163 -3.47 -18.41 1.03
N TYR A 164 -4.43 -18.75 1.91
CA TYR A 164 -4.38 -19.96 2.72
C TYR A 164 -4.42 -21.24 1.87
N MET A 165 -5.21 -21.25 0.80
CA MET A 165 -5.27 -22.35 -0.16
C MET A 165 -4.06 -22.40 -1.12
N GLY A 166 -3.11 -21.47 -1.00
CA GLY A 166 -1.93 -21.40 -1.87
C GLY A 166 -2.18 -20.74 -3.22
N LEU A 167 -3.33 -20.10 -3.41
CA LEU A 167 -3.66 -19.38 -4.63
C LEU A 167 -2.98 -17.99 -4.63
N THR A 168 -2.64 -17.50 -5.83
CA THR A 168 -2.00 -16.20 -5.99
C THR A 168 -2.96 -15.20 -6.62
N LYS A 169 -3.14 -14.05 -5.95
CA LYS A 169 -3.87 -12.91 -6.49
C LYS A 169 -2.96 -12.08 -7.39
N TYR A 170 -3.47 -11.72 -8.55
CA TYR A 170 -2.87 -10.75 -9.47
C TYR A 170 -3.75 -9.52 -9.56
N ASP A 171 -3.13 -8.34 -9.60
CA ASP A 171 -3.85 -7.08 -9.73
C ASP A 171 -3.68 -6.51 -11.14
N PHE A 172 -4.79 -6.29 -11.85
CA PHE A 172 -4.80 -5.55 -13.09
C PHE A 172 -5.08 -4.07 -12.79
N LEU A 173 -4.06 -3.25 -12.96
CA LEU A 173 -4.15 -1.82 -12.70
C LEU A 173 -4.13 -1.05 -14.02
N VAL A 174 -5.09 -0.15 -14.18
CA VAL A 174 -5.11 0.82 -15.29
C VAL A 174 -4.60 2.15 -14.79
N THR A 175 -3.57 2.69 -15.45
CA THR A 175 -3.03 4.02 -15.13
C THR A 175 -3.45 5.05 -16.18
N GLU A 176 -3.96 6.20 -15.74
CA GLU A 176 -4.37 7.30 -16.62
C GLU A 176 -3.22 7.79 -17.51
N VAL A 177 -1.99 7.72 -17.01
CA VAL A 177 -0.80 8.15 -17.76
C VAL A 177 -0.56 7.26 -18.98
N GLN A 178 -0.75 5.95 -18.84
CA GLN A 178 -0.61 5.01 -19.98
C GLN A 178 -1.70 5.22 -21.04
N ASP A 179 -2.94 5.50 -20.62
CA ASP A 179 -4.01 5.84 -21.54
C ASP A 179 -3.68 7.12 -22.33
N LYS A 180 -3.20 8.16 -21.65
CA LYS A 180 -2.71 9.40 -22.32
C LYS A 180 -1.57 9.12 -23.31
N LEU A 181 -0.64 8.25 -22.96
CA LEU A 181 0.47 7.89 -23.84
C LEU A 181 -0.04 7.19 -25.11
N VAL A 182 -0.94 6.23 -24.96
CA VAL A 182 -1.54 5.53 -26.11
C VAL A 182 -2.30 6.49 -27.02
N GLN A 183 -3.11 7.39 -26.45
CA GLN A 183 -3.81 8.42 -27.23
C GLN A 183 -2.85 9.35 -27.95
N THR A 184 -1.74 9.75 -27.31
CA THR A 184 -0.71 10.57 -27.94
C THR A 184 -0.05 9.85 -29.11
N ILE A 185 0.27 8.56 -28.95
CA ILE A 185 0.82 7.72 -30.05
C ILE A 185 -0.16 7.67 -31.23
N GLN A 186 -1.45 7.45 -30.96
CA GLN A 186 -2.47 7.40 -32.00
C GLN A 186 -2.56 8.72 -32.78
N LEU A 187 -2.56 9.86 -32.12
CA LEU A 187 -2.53 11.17 -32.77
C LEU A 187 -1.28 11.39 -33.59
N LEU A 188 -0.10 11.00 -33.10
CA LEU A 188 1.14 11.10 -33.86
C LEU A 188 1.16 10.16 -35.09
N GLN A 189 0.48 9.02 -35.02
CA GLN A 189 0.29 8.15 -36.18
C GLN A 189 -0.69 8.75 -37.20
N GLU A 190 -1.78 9.38 -36.76
CA GLU A 190 -2.72 10.10 -37.61
C GLU A 190 -2.03 11.27 -38.35
N ASP A 191 -1.12 11.96 -37.68
CA ASP A 191 -0.32 13.06 -38.25
C ASP A 191 0.91 12.58 -39.05
N ASN A 192 1.15 11.27 -39.17
CA ASN A 192 2.33 10.64 -39.80
C ASN A 192 3.69 11.02 -39.19
N GLU A 193 3.71 11.48 -37.94
CA GLU A 193 4.94 11.70 -37.17
C GLU A 193 5.52 10.38 -36.61
N ILE A 194 4.68 9.36 -36.45
CA ILE A 194 5.04 7.96 -36.18
C ILE A 194 4.40 7.12 -37.31
N GLU A 195 5.06 6.06 -37.72
CA GLU A 195 4.58 5.16 -38.80
C GLU A 195 3.18 4.61 -38.47
N PRO A 196 2.16 4.90 -39.30
CA PRO A 196 0.77 4.51 -39.02
C PRO A 196 0.53 3.00 -38.99
N GLU A 197 1.37 2.24 -39.71
CA GLU A 197 1.28 0.79 -39.82
C GLU A 197 1.81 0.02 -38.63
N LEU A 198 2.57 0.67 -37.73
CA LEU A 198 3.12 0.01 -36.58
C LEU A 198 2.04 -0.25 -35.52
N SER A 199 2.04 -1.47 -34.99
CA SER A 199 1.27 -1.79 -33.78
C SER A 199 1.79 -1.04 -32.55
N LEU A 200 0.99 -0.89 -31.51
CA LEU A 200 1.42 -0.26 -30.27
C LEU A 200 2.66 -0.94 -29.66
N ARG A 201 2.79 -2.26 -29.82
CA ARG A 201 3.97 -2.99 -29.36
C ARG A 201 5.23 -2.61 -30.13
N GLU A 202 5.15 -2.53 -31.45
CA GLU A 202 6.27 -2.10 -32.30
C GLU A 202 6.67 -0.66 -32.03
N VAL A 203 5.68 0.24 -31.83
CA VAL A 203 5.95 1.64 -31.41
C VAL A 203 6.65 1.66 -30.04
N TYR A 204 6.18 0.86 -29.08
CA TYR A 204 6.85 0.77 -27.79
C TYR A 204 8.30 0.30 -27.93
N ASP A 205 8.53 -0.80 -28.64
CA ASP A 205 9.87 -1.38 -28.80
C ASP A 205 10.81 -0.42 -29.53
N LYS A 206 10.30 0.36 -30.48
CA LYS A 206 11.09 1.32 -31.30
C LYS A 206 11.39 2.63 -30.58
N TYR A 207 10.44 3.18 -29.80
CA TYR A 207 10.53 4.55 -29.29
C TYR A 207 10.54 4.65 -27.76
N PHE A 208 9.98 3.68 -27.02
CA PHE A 208 9.73 3.78 -25.58
C PHE A 208 10.40 2.70 -24.75
N HIS A 209 11.02 1.70 -25.39
CA HIS A 209 11.73 0.67 -24.64
C HIS A 209 12.88 1.28 -23.84
N PRO A 210 13.14 0.85 -22.58
CA PRO A 210 14.20 1.40 -21.73
C PRO A 210 15.59 1.44 -22.37
N ASN A 211 15.89 0.55 -23.33
CA ASN A 211 17.16 0.54 -24.06
C ASN A 211 17.23 1.60 -25.17
N VAL A 212 16.13 2.27 -25.50
CA VAL A 212 16.04 3.29 -26.55
C VAL A 212 15.90 4.68 -25.95
N LEU A 213 15.17 4.78 -24.83
CA LEU A 213 14.96 6.07 -24.15
C LEU A 213 16.29 6.63 -23.64
N PRO A 214 16.55 7.94 -23.83
CA PRO A 214 17.73 8.63 -23.30
C PRO A 214 17.58 8.87 -21.79
N LEU A 215 17.61 7.76 -21.01
CA LEU A 215 17.42 7.81 -19.54
C LEU A 215 18.54 8.56 -18.79
N ASP A 216 19.61 8.94 -19.49
CA ASP A 216 20.74 9.75 -19.03
C ASP A 216 20.62 11.24 -19.41
N ASP A 217 19.55 11.65 -20.12
CA ASP A 217 19.34 13.07 -20.46
C ASP A 217 19.13 13.91 -19.19
N GLN A 218 20.14 14.71 -18.87
CA GLN A 218 20.16 15.57 -17.67
C GLN A 218 19.00 16.58 -17.63
N LYS A 219 18.46 16.99 -18.79
CA LYS A 219 17.33 17.93 -18.87
C LYS A 219 16.07 17.35 -18.21
N ILE A 220 15.85 16.04 -18.33
CA ILE A 220 14.71 15.34 -17.70
C ILE A 220 14.84 15.42 -16.18
N TRP A 221 16.03 15.10 -15.67
CA TRP A 221 16.31 15.08 -14.23
C TRP A 221 16.31 16.50 -13.63
N ASP A 222 16.82 17.47 -14.35
CA ASP A 222 16.77 18.88 -13.95
C ASP A 222 15.32 19.39 -13.90
N ALA A 223 14.49 19.03 -14.86
CA ALA A 223 13.08 19.39 -14.89
C ALA A 223 12.35 18.76 -13.68
N LEU A 224 12.58 17.49 -13.39
CA LEU A 224 12.02 16.81 -12.22
C LEU A 224 12.45 17.49 -10.92
N GLY A 225 13.73 17.84 -10.77
CA GLY A 225 14.26 18.56 -9.61
C GLY A 225 13.72 19.97 -9.45
N LYS A 226 13.22 20.60 -10.54
CA LYS A 226 12.52 21.90 -10.55
C LYS A 226 11.00 21.76 -10.38
N VAL A 227 10.53 20.56 -10.07
CA VAL A 227 9.10 20.25 -9.81
C VAL A 227 8.23 20.31 -11.07
N SER A 228 8.82 20.07 -12.25
CA SER A 228 8.04 19.79 -13.47
C SER A 228 7.57 18.33 -13.43
N VAL A 229 6.54 18.05 -12.63
CA VAL A 229 6.08 16.69 -12.30
C VAL A 229 4.70 16.34 -12.88
N ILE A 230 4.16 17.17 -13.76
CA ILE A 230 2.87 16.93 -14.41
C ILE A 230 2.91 15.59 -15.15
N ASN A 231 1.89 14.76 -14.91
CA ASN A 231 1.77 13.39 -15.45
C ASN A 231 2.91 12.43 -15.03
N THR A 232 3.72 12.79 -14.05
CA THR A 232 4.71 11.85 -13.49
C THR A 232 4.05 11.06 -12.37
N PHE A 233 3.81 9.77 -12.62
CA PHE A 233 3.07 8.89 -11.71
C PHE A 233 3.57 9.01 -10.25
N GLN A 234 2.67 9.27 -9.33
CA GLN A 234 2.87 9.52 -7.89
C GLN A 234 3.67 10.80 -7.54
N PHE A 235 4.49 11.34 -8.44
CA PHE A 235 5.25 12.58 -8.19
C PHE A 235 4.42 13.84 -8.46
N ASP A 236 3.32 13.75 -9.19
CA ASP A 236 2.36 14.82 -9.44
C ASP A 236 1.48 15.16 -8.21
N SER A 237 1.59 14.38 -7.14
CA SER A 237 1.02 14.70 -5.84
C SER A 237 1.85 15.76 -5.09
N GLN A 238 1.25 16.48 -4.13
CA GLN A 238 1.96 17.45 -3.30
C GLN A 238 3.18 16.84 -2.59
N VAL A 239 3.03 15.64 -2.04
CA VAL A 239 4.13 14.91 -1.36
C VAL A 239 5.21 14.52 -2.36
N GLY A 240 4.82 13.95 -3.51
CA GLY A 240 5.76 13.56 -4.56
C GLY A 240 6.57 14.73 -5.09
N ALA A 241 5.93 15.87 -5.35
CA ALA A 241 6.59 17.08 -5.77
C ALA A 241 7.63 17.60 -4.75
N GLN A 242 7.29 17.56 -3.46
CA GLN A 242 8.22 17.93 -2.38
C GLN A 242 9.43 16.98 -2.32
N VAL A 243 9.21 15.68 -2.50
CA VAL A 243 10.28 14.68 -2.52
C VAL A 243 11.18 14.87 -3.74
N ALA A 244 10.62 15.06 -4.94
CA ALA A 244 11.38 15.34 -6.14
C ALA A 244 12.26 16.59 -5.97
N LYS A 245 11.70 17.65 -5.41
CA LYS A 245 12.43 18.91 -5.12
C LYS A 245 13.57 18.71 -4.13
N LYS A 246 13.36 17.90 -3.10
CA LYS A 246 14.34 17.65 -2.04
C LYS A 246 15.45 16.72 -2.50
N LEU A 247 15.09 15.56 -3.05
CA LEU A 247 16.04 14.49 -3.38
C LEU A 247 16.73 14.72 -4.74
N LYS A 248 16.09 15.45 -5.65
CA LYS A 248 16.59 15.74 -7.00
C LYS A 248 17.15 14.47 -7.66
N PRO A 249 16.32 13.47 -7.96
CA PRO A 249 16.77 12.25 -8.62
C PRO A 249 17.51 12.55 -9.90
N GLN A 250 18.59 11.84 -10.18
CA GLN A 250 19.45 12.03 -11.36
C GLN A 250 19.43 10.81 -12.30
N ASN A 251 18.68 9.79 -11.96
CA ASN A 251 18.49 8.57 -12.75
C ASN A 251 17.26 7.81 -12.26
N VAL A 252 16.89 6.77 -13.01
CA VAL A 252 15.69 5.94 -12.72
C VAL A 252 15.77 5.25 -11.37
N LEU A 253 16.95 4.81 -10.95
CA LEU A 253 17.13 4.13 -9.65
C LEU A 253 16.87 5.10 -8.50
N GLU A 254 17.44 6.30 -8.56
CA GLU A 254 17.18 7.34 -7.56
C GLU A 254 15.72 7.80 -7.55
N MET A 255 15.06 7.78 -8.71
CA MET A 255 13.63 8.06 -8.80
C MET A 255 12.80 6.96 -8.14
N ALA A 256 13.18 5.69 -8.32
CA ALA A 256 12.55 4.55 -7.65
C ALA A 256 12.77 4.63 -6.12
N ASP A 257 13.99 4.97 -5.68
CA ASP A 257 14.28 5.21 -4.26
C ASP A 257 13.42 6.34 -3.70
N ALA A 258 13.33 7.47 -4.40
CA ALA A 258 12.52 8.61 -4.01
C ALA A 258 11.04 8.22 -3.84
N ASN A 259 10.51 7.37 -4.74
CA ASN A 259 9.15 6.84 -4.64
C ASN A 259 8.97 5.95 -3.38
N GLY A 260 9.92 5.10 -3.08
CA GLY A 260 9.93 4.31 -1.85
C GLY A 260 9.99 5.20 -0.59
N LEU A 261 10.91 6.16 -0.59
CA LEU A 261 11.16 7.06 0.53
C LEU A 261 9.99 8.00 0.87
N MET A 262 9.11 8.30 -0.10
CA MET A 262 7.86 9.05 0.17
C MET A 262 7.01 8.42 1.28
N ARG A 263 7.10 7.12 1.43
CA ARG A 263 6.24 6.31 2.29
C ARG A 263 6.92 5.89 3.58
N LEU A 264 8.25 6.02 3.68
CA LEU A 264 8.99 5.65 4.87
C LEU A 264 8.91 6.77 5.92
N MET A 265 8.61 6.38 7.16
CA MET A 265 8.55 7.27 8.31
C MET A 265 9.74 6.97 9.24
N GLY A 266 10.24 7.98 9.94
CA GLY A 266 11.18 7.79 11.05
C GLY A 266 10.45 7.43 12.34
N GLU A 267 11.15 6.79 13.26
CA GLU A 267 10.70 6.68 14.64
C GLU A 267 10.71 8.07 15.32
N ASP A 268 9.87 8.25 16.33
CA ASP A 268 9.80 9.52 17.06
C ASP A 268 11.16 9.87 17.68
N GLY A 269 11.68 11.05 17.36
CA GLY A 269 12.99 11.52 17.81
C GLY A 269 14.18 11.10 16.95
N GLU A 270 13.99 10.28 15.90
CA GLU A 270 15.04 9.90 14.96
C GLU A 270 14.96 10.68 13.64
N GLU A 271 16.12 10.77 12.96
CA GLU A 271 16.21 11.35 11.62
C GLU A 271 15.40 10.51 10.62
N ARG A 272 14.50 11.15 9.85
CA ARG A 272 13.68 10.44 8.87
C ARG A 272 14.55 9.77 7.80
N PRO A 273 14.14 8.61 7.26
CA PRO A 273 14.86 7.90 6.20
C PRO A 273 15.19 8.78 4.98
N MET A 274 14.27 9.64 4.57
CA MET A 274 14.46 10.57 3.46
C MET A 274 15.54 11.63 3.76
N ASP A 275 15.63 12.11 5.01
CA ASP A 275 16.63 13.08 5.42
C ASP A 275 18.02 12.45 5.48
N LYS A 276 18.11 11.22 6.00
CA LYS A 276 19.33 10.38 5.94
C LYS A 276 19.79 10.14 4.50
N TYR A 277 18.88 9.69 3.63
CA TYR A 277 19.17 9.47 2.21
C TYR A 277 19.73 10.74 1.57
N TYR A 278 19.07 11.88 1.75
CA TYR A 278 19.54 13.16 1.21
C TYR A 278 20.94 13.51 1.70
N ARG A 279 21.19 13.41 3.01
CA ARG A 279 22.49 13.71 3.64
C ARG A 279 23.60 12.81 3.12
N PHE A 280 23.37 11.51 3.02
CA PHE A 280 24.34 10.55 2.52
C PHE A 280 24.55 10.66 1.00
N LYS A 281 23.52 11.06 0.25
CA LYS A 281 23.65 11.36 -1.18
C LYS A 281 24.60 12.53 -1.42
N GLN A 282 24.58 13.56 -0.56
CA GLN A 282 25.53 14.68 -0.66
C GLN A 282 26.96 14.26 -0.32
N ASN A 283 27.14 13.36 0.62
CA ASN A 283 28.44 12.82 1.01
C ASN A 283 28.30 11.41 1.57
N ILE A 284 28.59 10.41 0.77
CA ILE A 284 28.50 8.99 1.14
C ILE A 284 29.43 8.61 2.28
N GLN A 285 30.53 9.36 2.53
CA GLN A 285 31.42 9.10 3.65
C GLN A 285 30.70 9.21 5.00
N LEU A 286 29.68 10.06 5.10
CA LEU A 286 28.87 10.19 6.32
C LEU A 286 28.15 8.89 6.69
N TRP A 287 27.78 8.05 5.71
CA TRP A 287 27.24 6.72 5.98
C TRP A 287 28.29 5.78 6.57
N TYR A 288 29.51 5.78 6.01
CA TYR A 288 30.62 4.97 6.56
C TYR A 288 31.00 5.44 7.97
N ASP A 289 30.97 6.74 8.21
CA ASP A 289 31.23 7.32 9.52
C ASP A 289 30.14 6.92 10.53
N GLU A 290 28.87 6.90 10.11
CA GLU A 290 27.74 6.41 10.93
C GLU A 290 27.93 4.94 11.29
N MET A 291 28.27 4.08 10.33
CA MET A 291 28.54 2.66 10.59
C MET A 291 29.73 2.47 11.54
N THR A 292 30.79 3.25 11.36
CA THR A 292 31.97 3.22 12.24
C THR A 292 31.61 3.67 13.66
N LYS A 293 30.83 4.74 13.80
CA LYS A 293 30.33 5.24 15.10
C LYS A 293 29.41 4.23 15.78
N PHE A 294 28.64 3.49 15.00
CA PHE A 294 27.78 2.41 15.50
C PHE A 294 28.58 1.23 16.03
N GLY A 295 29.83 1.08 15.61
CA GLY A 295 30.77 0.06 16.04
C GLY A 295 30.95 -1.11 15.07
N LEU A 296 30.55 -0.94 13.79
CA LEU A 296 30.76 -1.95 12.75
C LEU A 296 32.24 -1.98 12.30
N THR A 297 32.75 -3.17 12.13
CA THR A 297 34.06 -3.40 11.52
C THR A 297 34.08 -3.05 10.03
N LYS A 298 35.27 -2.87 9.44
CA LYS A 298 35.38 -2.59 8.00
C LYS A 298 34.88 -3.75 7.12
N GLU A 299 34.96 -4.99 7.60
CA GLU A 299 34.41 -6.15 6.89
C GLU A 299 32.88 -6.14 6.91
N GLU A 300 32.26 -5.85 8.06
CA GLU A 300 30.81 -5.72 8.18
C GLU A 300 30.27 -4.56 7.33
N GLN A 301 30.94 -3.41 7.33
CA GLN A 301 30.61 -2.29 6.46
C GLN A 301 30.62 -2.71 4.98
N LYS A 302 31.65 -3.44 4.55
CA LYS A 302 31.77 -3.94 3.19
C LYS A 302 30.68 -4.97 2.84
N THR A 303 30.27 -5.78 3.80
CA THR A 303 29.17 -6.75 3.62
C THR A 303 27.82 -6.05 3.39
N LEU A 304 27.60 -4.87 3.98
CA LEU A 304 26.39 -4.09 3.81
C LEU A 304 26.35 -3.29 2.49
N GLU A 305 27.50 -3.00 1.86
CA GLU A 305 27.54 -2.18 0.63
C GLU A 305 26.64 -2.66 -0.48
N PRO A 306 26.51 -3.96 -0.83
CA PRO A 306 25.66 -4.44 -1.91
C PRO A 306 24.15 -4.11 -1.74
N TYR A 307 23.74 -3.89 -0.49
CA TYR A 307 22.32 -3.67 -0.13
C TYR A 307 21.98 -2.21 0.14
N PHE A 308 22.97 -1.40 0.55
CA PHE A 308 22.72 -0.04 1.01
C PHE A 308 23.39 1.04 0.16
N LYS A 309 24.52 0.73 -0.48
CA LYS A 309 25.34 1.77 -1.13
C LYS A 309 24.64 2.43 -2.31
N SER A 310 23.91 1.66 -3.13
CA SER A 310 23.17 2.17 -4.28
C SER A 310 22.01 3.10 -3.90
N SER A 311 21.49 2.94 -2.69
CA SER A 311 20.43 3.77 -2.10
C SER A 311 20.95 4.62 -0.92
N TYR A 312 22.21 5.03 -1.00
CA TYR A 312 22.85 5.95 -0.04
C TYR A 312 22.57 5.60 1.43
N GLY A 313 22.81 4.34 1.79
CA GLY A 313 22.71 3.89 3.19
C GLY A 313 21.28 3.71 3.73
N VAL A 314 20.25 3.84 2.91
CA VAL A 314 18.85 3.65 3.29
C VAL A 314 18.20 2.65 2.34
N PRO A 315 17.73 1.47 2.79
CA PRO A 315 17.06 0.49 1.93
C PRO A 315 15.58 0.87 1.75
N PRO A 316 15.17 1.45 0.60
CA PRO A 316 13.79 1.88 0.41
C PRO A 316 12.85 0.77 -0.03
N SER A 317 13.35 -0.41 -0.41
CA SER A 317 12.54 -1.49 -0.96
C SER A 317 12.49 -2.75 -0.08
N GLN A 318 11.38 -3.48 -0.18
CA GLN A 318 11.22 -4.76 0.52
C GLN A 318 12.18 -5.83 -0.02
N GLU A 319 12.54 -5.76 -1.28
CA GLU A 319 13.48 -6.66 -1.94
C GLU A 319 14.89 -6.49 -1.37
N GLN A 320 15.33 -5.26 -1.11
CA GLN A 320 16.60 -5.00 -0.44
C GLN A 320 16.60 -5.59 0.97
N LEU A 321 15.50 -5.40 1.72
CA LEU A 321 15.34 -5.99 3.04
C LEU A 321 15.46 -7.52 3.01
N MET A 322 14.72 -8.17 2.12
CA MET A 322 14.74 -9.63 2.01
C MET A 322 16.13 -10.14 1.63
N ARG A 323 16.75 -9.55 0.61
CA ARG A 323 18.10 -9.95 0.15
C ARG A 323 19.16 -9.78 1.24
N MET A 324 19.09 -8.68 2.00
CA MET A 324 19.97 -8.43 3.13
C MET A 324 19.80 -9.49 4.23
N LEU A 325 18.55 -9.81 4.62
CA LEU A 325 18.30 -10.84 5.64
C LEU A 325 18.73 -12.25 5.19
N MET A 326 18.73 -12.52 3.90
CA MET A 326 19.11 -13.82 3.32
C MET A 326 20.63 -13.99 3.16
N ASP A 327 21.42 -12.93 3.24
CA ASP A 327 22.87 -13.01 3.09
C ASP A 327 23.49 -13.81 4.24
N ASP A 328 24.32 -14.82 3.90
CA ASP A 328 24.96 -15.71 4.86
C ASP A 328 25.92 -14.99 5.82
N LYS A 329 26.44 -13.83 5.40
CA LYS A 329 27.33 -12.98 6.21
C LYS A 329 26.58 -11.95 7.06
N ILE A 330 25.24 -11.88 6.93
CA ILE A 330 24.41 -10.93 7.67
C ILE A 330 23.49 -11.67 8.63
N CYS A 331 22.39 -12.26 8.16
CA CYS A 331 21.39 -12.92 9.02
C CYS A 331 21.06 -14.36 8.62
N HIS A 332 21.52 -14.82 7.47
CA HIS A 332 21.37 -16.20 6.99
C HIS A 332 19.92 -16.73 6.98
N PHE A 333 18.94 -15.86 6.69
CA PHE A 333 17.55 -16.29 6.59
C PHE A 333 17.31 -17.10 5.31
N SER A 334 16.52 -18.15 5.40
CA SER A 334 15.94 -18.78 4.21
C SER A 334 14.97 -17.82 3.51
N LEU A 335 14.67 -18.08 2.23
CA LEU A 335 13.68 -17.31 1.48
C LEU A 335 12.32 -17.24 2.19
N GLY A 336 11.89 -18.37 2.79
CA GLY A 336 10.64 -18.45 3.55
C GLY A 336 10.65 -17.52 4.76
N GLU A 337 11.74 -17.48 5.52
CA GLU A 337 11.89 -16.62 6.69
C GLU A 337 11.98 -15.14 6.31
N ALA A 338 12.72 -14.81 5.27
CA ALA A 338 12.81 -13.43 4.77
C ALA A 338 11.43 -12.93 4.26
N ASN A 339 10.67 -13.78 3.57
CA ASN A 339 9.31 -13.45 3.15
C ASN A 339 8.35 -13.32 4.34
N ALA A 340 8.49 -14.16 5.37
CA ALA A 340 7.73 -14.02 6.61
C ALA A 340 8.06 -12.70 7.31
N ALA A 341 9.35 -12.32 7.40
CA ALA A 341 9.78 -11.04 7.96
C ALA A 341 9.16 -9.86 7.19
N ARG A 342 9.23 -9.89 5.85
CA ARG A 342 8.58 -8.88 4.99
C ARG A 342 7.07 -8.78 5.26
N LYS A 343 6.37 -9.91 5.38
CA LYS A 343 4.92 -9.93 5.68
C LYS A 343 4.61 -9.39 7.08
N ILE A 344 5.42 -9.72 8.09
CA ILE A 344 5.27 -9.20 9.46
C ILE A 344 5.38 -7.66 9.45
N VAL A 345 6.43 -7.14 8.82
CA VAL A 345 6.69 -5.70 8.71
C VAL A 345 5.61 -5.02 7.87
N GLY A 346 5.35 -5.51 6.65
CA GLY A 346 4.42 -4.89 5.70
C GLY A 346 2.95 -4.96 6.13
N LYS A 347 2.52 -6.02 6.83
CA LYS A 347 1.15 -6.17 7.34
C LYS A 347 0.97 -5.70 8.80
N LYS A 348 1.97 -5.02 9.38
CA LYS A 348 1.92 -4.46 10.76
C LYS A 348 1.56 -5.47 11.83
N GLN A 349 2.09 -6.66 11.76
CA GLN A 349 1.81 -7.68 12.77
C GLN A 349 2.60 -7.37 14.05
N MET A 350 2.21 -6.31 14.79
CA MET A 350 2.94 -5.77 15.94
C MET A 350 3.23 -6.82 17.01
N ASN A 351 2.34 -7.78 17.21
CA ASN A 351 2.53 -8.89 18.14
C ASN A 351 3.66 -9.85 17.74
N LYS A 352 4.08 -9.85 16.47
CA LYS A 352 5.18 -10.69 15.95
C LYS A 352 6.52 -9.94 15.82
N ILE A 353 6.51 -8.61 15.94
CA ILE A 353 7.73 -7.79 15.83
C ILE A 353 8.79 -8.17 16.88
N PRO A 354 8.47 -8.36 18.18
CA PRO A 354 9.49 -8.76 19.16
C PRO A 354 10.19 -10.07 18.80
N ALA A 355 9.42 -11.09 18.42
CA ALA A 355 9.99 -12.40 18.01
C ALA A 355 10.85 -12.29 16.74
N LEU A 356 10.45 -11.42 15.79
CA LEU A 356 11.28 -11.15 14.61
C LEU A 356 12.58 -10.44 14.98
N HIS A 357 12.54 -9.49 15.89
CA HIS A 357 13.72 -8.79 16.40
C HIS A 357 14.73 -9.76 17.04
N GLU A 358 14.26 -10.58 17.98
CA GLU A 358 15.10 -11.62 18.61
C GLU A 358 15.71 -12.56 17.57
N LYS A 359 14.95 -12.94 16.56
CA LYS A 359 15.44 -13.82 15.50
C LYS A 359 16.52 -13.15 14.65
N VAL A 360 16.35 -11.90 14.27
CA VAL A 360 17.37 -11.13 13.53
C VAL A 360 18.67 -11.04 14.34
N LEU A 361 18.58 -10.73 15.64
CA LEU A 361 19.75 -10.66 16.51
C LEU A 361 20.43 -12.03 16.70
N ALA A 362 19.65 -13.10 16.86
CA ALA A 362 20.17 -14.45 17.09
C ALA A 362 20.86 -15.05 15.85
N GLN A 363 20.42 -14.69 14.65
CA GLN A 363 20.97 -15.22 13.39
C GLN A 363 22.00 -14.28 12.75
N ALA A 364 22.18 -13.07 13.26
CA ALA A 364 23.16 -12.15 12.74
C ALA A 364 24.59 -12.64 12.98
N ALA A 365 25.49 -12.41 12.02
CA ALA A 365 26.90 -12.81 12.09
C ALA A 365 27.62 -12.14 13.26
N SER A 366 27.18 -10.98 13.74
CA SER A 366 27.62 -10.37 14.99
C SER A 366 26.46 -9.60 15.63
N GLU A 367 26.55 -9.37 16.94
CA GLU A 367 25.56 -8.59 17.68
C GLU A 367 25.42 -7.16 17.12
N LYS A 368 26.53 -6.49 16.83
CA LYS A 368 26.52 -5.13 16.28
C LYS A 368 25.91 -5.07 14.88
N LEU A 369 26.21 -6.03 14.04
CA LEU A 369 25.64 -6.14 12.71
C LEU A 369 24.12 -6.36 12.79
N GLY A 370 23.66 -7.26 13.65
CA GLY A 370 22.25 -7.53 13.90
C GLY A 370 21.49 -6.28 14.38
N GLN A 371 22.06 -5.57 15.35
CA GLN A 371 21.50 -4.31 15.85
C GLN A 371 21.41 -3.24 14.74
N TYR A 372 22.44 -3.12 13.89
CA TYR A 372 22.47 -2.16 12.79
C TYR A 372 21.43 -2.53 11.71
N VAL A 373 21.38 -3.79 11.31
CA VAL A 373 20.39 -4.31 10.35
C VAL A 373 18.97 -4.07 10.85
N TRP A 374 18.72 -4.31 12.13
CA TRP A 374 17.42 -4.01 12.71
C TRP A 374 17.10 -2.52 12.65
N LYS A 375 17.99 -1.68 13.19
CA LYS A 375 17.75 -0.23 13.28
C LYS A 375 17.68 0.47 11.92
N CYS A 376 18.58 0.16 11.00
CA CYS A 376 18.74 0.88 9.75
C CYS A 376 18.11 0.17 8.54
N GLY A 377 17.88 -1.13 8.62
CA GLY A 377 17.27 -1.95 7.58
C GLY A 377 15.79 -2.21 7.82
N VAL A 378 15.45 -2.83 8.95
CA VAL A 378 14.07 -3.23 9.27
C VAL A 378 13.23 -2.05 9.77
N GLY A 379 13.80 -1.22 10.66
CA GLY A 379 13.11 -0.10 11.30
C GLY A 379 12.44 0.88 10.31
N PRO A 380 13.15 1.39 9.29
CA PRO A 380 12.54 2.27 8.29
C PRO A 380 11.36 1.64 7.55
N GLN A 381 11.42 0.33 7.29
CA GLN A 381 10.33 -0.41 6.65
C GLN A 381 9.11 -0.59 7.57
N MET A 382 9.31 -0.66 8.89
CA MET A 382 8.20 -0.66 9.86
C MET A 382 7.47 0.68 9.86
N GLY A 383 8.20 1.80 9.76
CA GLY A 383 7.62 3.14 9.62
C GLY A 383 6.72 3.26 8.39
N TYR A 384 7.10 2.67 7.26
CA TYR A 384 6.26 2.58 6.06
C TYR A 384 4.89 1.99 6.36
N SER A 385 4.82 0.97 7.21
CA SER A 385 3.58 0.33 7.59
C SER A 385 2.59 1.24 8.29
N PHE A 386 3.02 2.30 8.96
CA PHE A 386 2.13 3.22 9.65
C PHE A 386 1.57 4.34 8.75
N SER A 387 2.16 4.58 7.59
CA SER A 387 1.77 5.69 6.70
C SER A 387 0.87 5.28 5.53
N VAL A 388 0.66 3.99 5.28
CA VAL A 388 -0.01 3.46 4.06
C VAL A 388 -1.39 2.87 4.36
N VAL A 389 -1.89 3.01 5.55
CA VAL A 389 -3.25 2.53 5.86
C VAL A 389 -4.22 3.67 5.89
#